data_52a9ba079708bd8455d24fb153fcf4a9
#
_entry.id   52a9ba079708bd8455d24fb153fcf4a9
#
_cell.length_a   1.000
_cell.length_b   1.000
_cell.length_c   1.000
_cell.angle_alpha   90.00
_cell.angle_beta   90.00
_cell.angle_gamma   90.00
#
_symmetry.space_group_name_H-M   'P 1'
#
loop_
_entity.id
_entity.type
_entity.pdbx_description
1 polymer ?
#
loop_
_entity_poly.entity_id
_entity_poly.type
_entity_poly.pdbx_seq_one_letter_code
_entity_poly.pdbx_strand_id
1 'polypeptide(L)'
;MKKKEMLNEHLFQLFLALIVGSVIGLEREINGKAAGFRTMALICVGSTILTLVSIHLGGVGSKDRIAANILTGIGFIGAGVVFKDGLNVTGITTAATIWVTAALGMCIGSDEYSLAIEGMILTIIVLFLFDNLLNLITRQREHRSYFIHFKKENVTSIIIFKAKELNLKCIKKIETKTEVNIKLTLNVFGSKENLEQFNTFLIHLDNVKSFESFI
;
A
#
# COMPACT_ATOMS: atom_id res chain seq x y z
N MET A 1 -33.67 28.89 19.76
CA MET A 1 -32.43 29.32 19.12
C MET A 1 -31.32 28.28 19.29
N LYS A 2 -30.85 27.95 20.50
CA LYS A 2 -29.74 26.98 20.75
C LYS A 2 -29.81 25.64 19.98
N LYS A 3 -31.02 25.01 19.90
CA LYS A 3 -31.16 23.71 19.21
C LYS A 3 -30.93 23.77 17.69
N LYS A 4 -31.29 24.91 17.06
CA LYS A 4 -31.09 25.14 15.61
C LYS A 4 -29.64 25.46 15.29
N GLU A 5 -28.93 26.16 16.18
CA GLU A 5 -27.50 26.45 16.07
C GLU A 5 -26.67 25.15 16.18
N MET A 6 -26.95 24.34 17.19
CA MET A 6 -26.30 23.01 17.35
C MET A 6 -26.55 22.09 16.13
N LEU A 7 -27.76 22.11 15.56
CA LEU A 7 -28.04 21.29 14.38
C LEU A 7 -27.21 21.73 13.16
N ASN A 8 -27.05 23.03 12.96
CA ASN A 8 -26.24 23.58 11.88
C ASN A 8 -24.74 23.25 12.06
N GLU A 9 -24.29 23.29 13.30
CA GLU A 9 -22.90 22.95 13.66
C GLU A 9 -22.58 21.47 13.37
N HIS A 10 -23.42 20.55 13.81
CA HIS A 10 -23.24 19.12 13.51
C HIS A 10 -23.35 18.83 12.01
N LEU A 11 -24.24 19.48 11.28
CA LEU A 11 -24.31 19.34 9.82
C LEU A 11 -23.02 19.81 9.15
N PHE A 12 -22.47 20.93 9.61
CA PHE A 12 -21.19 21.44 9.11
C PHE A 12 -20.04 20.43 9.37
N GLN A 13 -19.96 19.91 10.59
CA GLN A 13 -18.93 18.90 10.95
C GLN A 13 -19.05 17.65 10.09
N LEU A 14 -20.26 17.11 9.91
CA LEU A 14 -20.47 15.92 9.08
C LEU A 14 -20.14 16.17 7.60
N PHE A 15 -20.49 17.37 7.10
CA PHE A 15 -20.18 17.73 5.73
C PHE A 15 -18.66 17.93 5.52
N LEU A 16 -17.99 18.55 6.47
CA LEU A 16 -16.53 18.71 6.45
C LEU A 16 -15.83 17.34 6.51
N ALA A 17 -16.29 16.43 7.37
CA ALA A 17 -15.77 15.08 7.47
C ALA A 17 -15.96 14.29 6.17
N LEU A 18 -17.13 14.46 5.51
CA LEU A 18 -17.38 13.87 4.20
C LEU A 18 -16.36 14.37 3.17
N ILE A 19 -16.10 15.69 3.13
CA ILE A 19 -15.13 16.29 2.20
C ILE A 19 -13.73 15.76 2.49
N VAL A 20 -13.26 15.83 3.73
CA VAL A 20 -11.91 15.41 4.14
C VAL A 20 -11.68 13.93 3.81
N GLY A 21 -12.60 13.06 4.19
CA GLY A 21 -12.52 11.63 3.87
C GLY A 21 -12.58 11.35 2.37
N SER A 22 -13.42 12.11 1.64
CA SER A 22 -13.55 11.99 0.19
C SER A 22 -12.28 12.39 -0.56
N VAL A 23 -11.62 13.47 -0.15
CA VAL A 23 -10.36 13.94 -0.78
C VAL A 23 -9.26 12.89 -0.63
N ILE A 24 -9.08 12.33 0.56
CA ILE A 24 -8.11 11.25 0.79
C ILE A 24 -8.51 10.01 0.01
N GLY A 25 -9.79 9.64 0.05
CA GLY A 25 -10.31 8.45 -0.62
C GLY A 25 -10.22 8.54 -2.15
N LEU A 26 -10.36 9.73 -2.73
CA LEU A 26 -10.21 9.95 -4.17
C LEU A 26 -8.79 9.63 -4.64
N GLU A 27 -7.78 10.08 -3.90
CA GLU A 27 -6.37 9.74 -4.17
C GLU A 27 -6.16 8.22 -4.12
N ARG A 28 -6.76 7.55 -3.12
CA ARG A 28 -6.68 6.09 -3.00
C ARG A 28 -7.37 5.35 -4.14
N GLU A 29 -8.54 5.80 -4.56
CA GLU A 29 -9.31 5.24 -5.68
C GLU A 29 -8.54 5.35 -7.00
N ILE A 30 -8.02 6.55 -7.31
CA ILE A 30 -7.24 6.81 -8.54
C ILE A 30 -6.01 5.89 -8.62
N ASN A 31 -5.36 5.62 -7.48
CA ASN A 31 -4.20 4.75 -7.40
C ASN A 31 -4.54 3.25 -7.21
N GLY A 32 -5.81 2.84 -7.36
CA GLY A 32 -6.25 1.45 -7.30
C GLY A 32 -6.00 0.76 -5.95
N LYS A 33 -6.03 1.52 -4.84
CA LYS A 33 -5.83 0.96 -3.49
C LYS A 33 -7.11 0.35 -2.94
N ALA A 34 -7.00 -0.61 -2.02
CA ALA A 34 -8.12 -1.42 -1.50
C ALA A 34 -9.23 -0.61 -0.81
N ALA A 35 -8.90 0.53 -0.16
CA ALA A 35 -9.87 1.42 0.49
C ALA A 35 -9.88 2.76 -0.26
N GLY A 36 -10.92 2.98 -1.07
CA GLY A 36 -11.09 4.15 -1.93
C GLY A 36 -12.04 5.19 -1.35
N PHE A 37 -12.64 5.98 -2.26
CA PHE A 37 -13.47 7.15 -1.99
C PHE A 37 -14.57 6.90 -0.93
N ARG A 38 -15.41 5.89 -1.17
CA ARG A 38 -16.55 5.58 -0.28
C ARG A 38 -16.09 5.16 1.10
N THR A 39 -15.06 4.34 1.16
CA THR A 39 -14.53 3.78 2.40
C THR A 39 -13.95 4.88 3.28
N MET A 40 -13.10 5.74 2.74
CA MET A 40 -12.46 6.82 3.49
C MET A 40 -13.49 7.88 3.95
N ALA A 41 -14.45 8.23 3.08
CA ALA A 41 -15.54 9.13 3.44
C ALA A 41 -16.36 8.60 4.64
N LEU A 42 -16.75 7.32 4.59
CA LEU A 42 -17.53 6.69 5.67
C LEU A 42 -16.72 6.57 6.97
N ILE A 43 -15.43 6.28 6.91
CA ILE A 43 -14.56 6.22 8.09
C ILE A 43 -14.46 7.59 8.75
N CYS A 44 -14.23 8.67 7.98
CA CYS A 44 -14.12 10.02 8.51
C CYS A 44 -15.44 10.46 9.17
N VAL A 45 -16.57 10.32 8.46
CA VAL A 45 -17.90 10.66 8.96
C VAL A 45 -18.25 9.82 10.20
N GLY A 46 -18.01 8.51 10.17
CA GLY A 46 -18.28 7.62 11.30
C GLY A 46 -17.49 7.99 12.55
N SER A 47 -16.20 8.31 12.38
CA SER A 47 -15.34 8.77 13.48
C SER A 47 -15.81 10.11 14.05
N THR A 48 -16.25 11.04 13.20
CA THR A 48 -16.84 12.32 13.63
C THR A 48 -18.11 12.09 14.45
N ILE A 49 -19.05 11.26 13.98
CA ILE A 49 -20.28 10.93 14.70
C ILE A 49 -19.96 10.32 16.06
N LEU A 50 -19.09 9.33 16.12
CA LEU A 50 -18.74 8.65 17.37
C LEU A 50 -18.05 9.61 18.35
N THR A 51 -17.23 10.54 17.87
CA THR A 51 -16.61 11.58 18.70
C THR A 51 -17.64 12.54 19.27
N LEU A 52 -18.58 13.02 18.46
CA LEU A 52 -19.70 13.85 18.92
C LEU A 52 -20.54 13.13 19.98
N VAL A 53 -20.86 11.87 19.75
CA VAL A 53 -21.58 11.04 20.71
C VAL A 53 -20.78 10.87 22.00
N SER A 54 -19.46 10.67 21.90
CA SER A 54 -18.58 10.55 23.06
C SER A 54 -18.58 11.80 23.93
N ILE A 55 -18.55 12.99 23.31
CA ILE A 55 -18.59 14.27 24.00
C ILE A 55 -19.97 14.49 24.67
N HIS A 56 -21.05 14.08 24.00
CA HIS A 56 -22.42 14.26 24.52
C HIS A 56 -22.77 13.29 25.65
N LEU A 57 -22.40 12.01 25.53
CA LEU A 57 -22.71 10.97 26.51
C LEU A 57 -21.69 10.91 27.66
N GLY A 58 -20.47 11.41 27.43
CA GLY A 58 -19.40 11.40 28.43
C GLY A 58 -19.72 12.38 29.56
N GLY A 59 -19.79 11.86 30.78
CA GLY A 59 -19.80 12.70 32.00
C GLY A 59 -18.45 13.37 32.23
N VAL A 60 -18.37 14.23 33.27
CA VAL A 60 -17.12 14.87 33.66
C VAL A 60 -16.06 13.81 33.96
N GLY A 61 -15.01 13.74 33.12
CA GLY A 61 -13.90 12.77 33.25
C GLY A 61 -14.02 11.48 32.41
N SER A 62 -15.02 11.36 31.48
CA SER A 62 -15.17 10.16 30.64
C SER A 62 -15.51 10.47 29.18
N LYS A 63 -15.29 11.69 28.73
CA LYS A 63 -15.61 12.13 27.35
C LYS A 63 -14.76 11.46 26.26
N ASP A 64 -13.61 10.94 26.63
CA ASP A 64 -12.63 10.29 25.77
C ASP A 64 -12.86 8.80 25.56
N ARG A 65 -13.65 8.14 26.40
CA ARG A 65 -13.78 6.67 26.43
C ARG A 65 -14.33 6.07 25.13
N ILE A 66 -15.39 6.66 24.55
CA ILE A 66 -15.95 6.16 23.28
C ILE A 66 -14.98 6.51 22.15
N ALA A 67 -14.38 7.71 22.17
CA ALA A 67 -13.41 8.13 21.19
C ALA A 67 -12.18 7.20 21.16
N ALA A 68 -11.66 6.78 22.33
CA ALA A 68 -10.56 5.83 22.41
C ALA A 68 -10.89 4.47 21.75
N ASN A 69 -12.14 4.02 21.85
CA ASN A 69 -12.59 2.78 21.22
C ASN A 69 -12.67 2.88 19.69
N ILE A 70 -12.75 4.07 19.11
CA ILE A 70 -12.66 4.26 17.65
C ILE A 70 -11.33 3.72 17.14
N LEU A 71 -10.23 4.07 17.80
CA LEU A 71 -8.88 3.64 17.39
C LEU A 71 -8.75 2.12 17.42
N THR A 72 -9.35 1.46 18.41
CA THR A 72 -9.37 0.00 18.49
C THR A 72 -10.18 -0.63 17.35
N GLY A 73 -11.37 -0.10 17.06
CA GLY A 73 -12.24 -0.59 15.98
C GLY A 73 -11.64 -0.40 14.59
N ILE A 74 -11.00 0.74 14.36
CA ILE A 74 -10.29 1.02 13.10
C ILE A 74 -9.09 0.09 12.91
N GLY A 75 -8.44 -0.35 13.99
CA GLY A 75 -7.37 -1.35 13.91
C GLY A 75 -7.84 -2.67 13.28
N PHE A 76 -9.08 -3.11 13.58
CA PHE A 76 -9.68 -4.29 12.96
C PHE A 76 -9.91 -4.10 11.44
N ILE A 77 -10.43 -2.95 11.02
CA ILE A 77 -10.62 -2.62 9.59
C ILE A 77 -9.25 -2.53 8.89
N GLY A 78 -8.26 -1.90 9.53
CA GLY A 78 -6.89 -1.81 9.03
C GLY A 78 -6.25 -3.18 8.84
N ALA A 79 -6.44 -4.10 9.77
CA ALA A 79 -5.96 -5.48 9.64
C ALA A 79 -6.63 -6.21 8.45
N GLY A 80 -7.91 -5.94 8.19
CA GLY A 80 -8.67 -6.54 7.09
C GLY A 80 -8.19 -6.17 5.69
N VAL A 81 -7.41 -5.10 5.53
CA VAL A 81 -6.85 -4.67 4.22
C VAL A 81 -5.39 -5.07 4.03
N VAL A 82 -4.77 -5.70 5.03
CA VAL A 82 -3.38 -6.18 4.95
C VAL A 82 -3.38 -7.65 4.57
N PHE A 83 -2.77 -7.97 3.44
CA PHE A 83 -2.64 -9.33 2.93
C PHE A 83 -1.18 -9.75 2.84
N LYS A 84 -0.89 -10.99 3.24
CA LYS A 84 0.42 -11.61 3.11
C LYS A 84 0.35 -12.73 2.07
N ASP A 85 1.10 -12.58 1.00
CA ASP A 85 1.29 -13.60 -0.03
C ASP A 85 2.78 -14.01 -0.08
N GLY A 86 3.08 -15.16 0.48
CA GLY A 86 4.45 -15.64 0.62
C GLY A 86 5.31 -14.68 1.45
N LEU A 87 6.29 -14.04 0.81
CA LEU A 87 7.18 -13.05 1.43
C LEU A 87 6.70 -11.60 1.23
N ASN A 88 5.67 -11.39 0.42
CA ASN A 88 5.14 -10.06 0.12
C ASN A 88 4.00 -9.73 1.07
N VAL A 89 4.03 -8.50 1.59
CA VAL A 89 2.95 -7.93 2.40
C VAL A 89 2.42 -6.69 1.70
N THR A 90 1.12 -6.67 1.41
CA THR A 90 0.43 -5.55 0.74
C THR A 90 -0.60 -4.93 1.68
N GLY A 91 -1.05 -3.70 1.40
CA GLY A 91 -2.12 -3.04 2.16
C GLY A 91 -1.68 -2.26 3.39
N ILE A 92 -0.39 -2.28 3.81
CA ILE A 92 0.09 -1.59 5.02
C ILE A 92 -0.16 -0.07 4.93
N THR A 93 0.17 0.57 3.80
CA THR A 93 -0.09 2.00 3.60
C THR A 93 -1.58 2.30 3.62
N THR A 94 -2.42 1.43 3.05
CA THR A 94 -3.88 1.57 3.10
C THR A 94 -4.40 1.50 4.54
N ALA A 95 -3.90 0.57 5.35
CA ALA A 95 -4.25 0.47 6.77
C ALA A 95 -3.86 1.73 7.56
N ALA A 96 -2.65 2.26 7.32
CA ALA A 96 -2.20 3.52 7.92
C ALA A 96 -3.08 4.71 7.48
N THR A 97 -3.47 4.78 6.20
CA THR A 97 -4.35 5.84 5.69
C THR A 97 -5.76 5.77 6.32
N ILE A 98 -6.31 4.57 6.50
CA ILE A 98 -7.58 4.33 7.22
C ILE A 98 -7.48 4.90 8.64
N TRP A 99 -6.38 4.60 9.34
CA TRP A 99 -6.16 5.06 10.71
C TRP A 99 -6.06 6.58 10.81
N VAL A 100 -5.30 7.22 9.92
CA VAL A 100 -5.21 8.69 9.84
C VAL A 100 -6.55 9.31 9.50
N THR A 101 -7.31 8.77 8.54
CA THR A 101 -8.63 9.28 8.16
C THR A 101 -9.62 9.26 9.34
N ALA A 102 -9.56 8.21 10.16
CA ALA A 102 -10.36 8.16 11.39
C ALA A 102 -9.93 9.24 12.39
N ALA A 103 -8.63 9.46 12.57
CA ALA A 103 -8.11 10.51 13.44
C ALA A 103 -8.55 11.92 12.98
N LEU A 104 -8.54 12.19 11.67
CA LEU A 104 -9.05 13.46 11.13
C LEU A 104 -10.55 13.63 11.39
N GLY A 105 -11.34 12.57 11.28
CA GLY A 105 -12.75 12.59 11.68
C GLY A 105 -12.95 12.88 13.17
N MET A 106 -12.08 12.36 14.03
CA MET A 106 -12.09 12.67 15.46
C MET A 106 -11.76 14.14 15.72
N CYS A 107 -10.78 14.72 15.02
CA CYS A 107 -10.45 16.15 15.11
C CYS A 107 -11.68 17.02 14.75
N ILE A 108 -12.37 16.70 13.65
CA ILE A 108 -13.59 17.44 13.22
C ILE A 108 -14.69 17.33 14.29
N GLY A 109 -14.89 16.14 14.85
CA GLY A 109 -15.88 15.93 15.91
C GLY A 109 -15.55 16.60 17.24
N SER A 110 -14.29 17.03 17.42
CA SER A 110 -13.79 17.75 18.61
C SER A 110 -13.59 19.24 18.36
N ASP A 111 -14.11 19.80 17.25
CA ASP A 111 -13.97 21.21 16.83
C ASP A 111 -12.54 21.63 16.45
N GLU A 112 -11.59 20.69 16.31
CA GLU A 112 -10.22 20.93 15.92
C GLU A 112 -10.08 20.96 14.38
N TYR A 113 -10.79 21.90 13.71
CA TYR A 113 -10.87 21.98 12.25
C TYR A 113 -9.52 22.28 11.58
N SER A 114 -8.70 23.16 12.17
CA SER A 114 -7.37 23.47 11.65
C SER A 114 -6.48 22.24 11.60
N LEU A 115 -6.44 21.47 12.68
CA LEU A 115 -5.69 20.24 12.77
C LEU A 115 -6.16 19.20 11.75
N ALA A 116 -7.48 19.09 11.53
CA ALA A 116 -8.06 18.21 10.54
C ALA A 116 -7.64 18.59 9.12
N ILE A 117 -7.66 19.87 8.76
CA ILE A 117 -7.28 20.35 7.43
C ILE A 117 -5.76 20.21 7.21
N GLU A 118 -4.94 20.61 8.17
CA GLU A 118 -3.50 20.48 8.13
C GLU A 118 -3.08 19.02 8.00
N GLY A 119 -3.69 18.14 8.79
CA GLY A 119 -3.47 16.71 8.74
C GLY A 119 -3.88 16.08 7.41
N MET A 120 -5.01 16.52 6.83
CA MET A 120 -5.44 16.09 5.49
C MET A 120 -4.41 16.49 4.43
N ILE A 121 -3.97 17.76 4.43
CA ILE A 121 -2.98 18.26 3.47
C ILE A 121 -1.68 17.46 3.60
N LEU A 122 -1.19 17.26 4.82
CA LEU A 122 0.03 16.50 5.07
C LEU A 122 -0.12 15.04 4.60
N THR A 123 -1.27 14.42 4.85
CA THR A 123 -1.56 13.06 4.39
C THR A 123 -1.50 12.96 2.87
N ILE A 124 -2.13 13.88 2.15
CA ILE A 124 -2.09 13.92 0.68
C ILE A 124 -0.67 14.13 0.17
N ILE A 125 0.10 15.04 0.79
CA ILE A 125 1.50 15.27 0.42
C ILE A 125 2.31 13.97 0.58
N VAL A 126 2.17 13.25 1.69
CA VAL A 126 2.87 11.99 1.94
C VAL A 126 2.49 10.94 0.89
N LEU A 127 1.19 10.76 0.63
CA LEU A 127 0.70 9.77 -0.32
C LEU A 127 1.18 10.05 -1.75
N PHE A 128 1.16 11.31 -2.18
CA PHE A 128 1.57 11.73 -3.52
C PHE A 128 3.09 11.73 -3.69
N LEU A 129 3.82 12.28 -2.71
CA LEU A 129 5.27 12.47 -2.82
C LEU A 129 6.01 11.13 -2.78
N PHE A 130 5.62 10.21 -1.90
CA PHE A 130 6.30 8.93 -1.77
C PHE A 130 6.03 7.99 -2.95
N ASP A 131 4.81 7.97 -3.51
CA ASP A 131 4.52 7.17 -4.71
C ASP A 131 5.33 7.69 -5.91
N ASN A 132 5.47 9.02 -6.08
CA ASN A 132 6.28 9.61 -7.15
C ASN A 132 7.79 9.42 -6.92
N LEU A 133 8.26 9.59 -5.70
CA LEU A 133 9.68 9.43 -5.36
C LEU A 133 10.12 7.97 -5.51
N LEU A 134 9.30 7.02 -5.05
CA LEU A 134 9.54 5.59 -5.26
C LEU A 134 9.53 5.25 -6.75
N ASN A 135 8.61 5.78 -7.54
CA ASN A 135 8.58 5.59 -8.98
C ASN A 135 9.84 6.15 -9.67
N LEU A 136 10.36 7.30 -9.24
CA LEU A 136 11.62 7.85 -9.75
C LEU A 136 12.83 6.97 -9.41
N ILE A 137 12.89 6.45 -8.18
CA ILE A 137 13.97 5.58 -7.72
C ILE A 137 13.86 4.17 -8.29
N THR A 138 12.62 3.63 -8.38
CA THR A 138 12.37 2.26 -8.85
C THR A 138 12.23 2.16 -10.37
N ARG A 139 11.94 3.26 -11.09
CA ARG A 139 11.84 3.27 -12.55
C ARG A 139 13.14 2.83 -13.25
N GLN A 140 14.26 2.84 -12.51
CA GLN A 140 15.54 2.32 -12.98
C GLN A 140 15.79 0.85 -12.58
N ARG A 141 14.94 0.23 -11.73
CA ARG A 141 15.20 -1.12 -11.23
C ARG A 141 13.91 -1.93 -11.18
N GLU A 142 13.84 -2.98 -11.97
CA GLU A 142 12.74 -3.94 -11.99
C GLU A 142 13.15 -5.22 -11.25
N HIS A 143 12.17 -5.89 -10.68
CA HIS A 143 12.30 -7.24 -10.14
C HIS A 143 11.61 -8.20 -11.11
N ARG A 144 12.34 -9.20 -11.60
CA ARG A 144 11.77 -10.24 -12.44
C ARG A 144 12.08 -11.62 -11.88
N SER A 145 11.05 -12.47 -11.88
CA SER A 145 11.17 -13.88 -11.55
C SER A 145 11.33 -14.69 -12.83
N TYR A 146 12.42 -15.44 -12.96
CA TYR A 146 12.73 -16.29 -14.09
C TYR A 146 12.56 -17.74 -13.72
N PHE A 147 11.81 -18.48 -14.52
CA PHE A 147 11.71 -19.95 -14.48
C PHE A 147 12.36 -20.51 -15.74
N ILE A 148 13.55 -21.12 -15.60
CA ILE A 148 14.39 -21.54 -16.72
C ILE A 148 14.52 -23.06 -16.70
N HIS A 149 14.20 -23.71 -17.82
CA HIS A 149 14.29 -25.15 -18.01
C HIS A 149 15.44 -25.49 -18.97
N PHE A 150 16.36 -26.36 -18.53
CA PHE A 150 17.50 -26.81 -19.34
C PHE A 150 17.91 -28.24 -19.02
N LYS A 151 18.77 -28.86 -19.90
CA LYS A 151 19.18 -30.28 -19.77
C LYS A 151 20.55 -30.49 -19.13
N LYS A 152 21.49 -29.53 -19.20
CA LYS A 152 22.89 -29.69 -18.80
C LYS A 152 23.22 -28.94 -17.53
N GLU A 153 23.96 -29.52 -16.62
CA GLU A 153 24.31 -28.97 -15.29
C GLU A 153 25.13 -27.66 -15.33
N ASN A 154 25.96 -27.47 -16.36
CA ASN A 154 26.82 -26.26 -16.44
C ASN A 154 26.11 -24.96 -16.85
N VAL A 155 24.81 -25.02 -17.24
CA VAL A 155 24.06 -23.84 -17.72
C VAL A 155 23.77 -22.87 -16.59
N THR A 156 23.52 -23.35 -15.38
CA THR A 156 23.29 -22.50 -14.21
C THR A 156 24.45 -21.53 -13.95
N SER A 157 25.66 -21.99 -14.02
CA SER A 157 26.87 -21.17 -13.80
C SER A 157 26.99 -20.06 -14.85
N ILE A 158 26.70 -20.38 -16.11
CA ILE A 158 26.76 -19.44 -17.24
C ILE A 158 25.69 -18.35 -17.06
N ILE A 159 24.46 -18.74 -16.68
CA ILE A 159 23.35 -17.82 -16.45
C ILE A 159 23.67 -16.86 -15.30
N ILE A 160 24.19 -17.38 -14.17
CA ILE A 160 24.57 -16.56 -13.02
C ILE A 160 25.74 -15.62 -13.35
N PHE A 161 26.72 -16.11 -14.11
CA PHE A 161 27.85 -15.28 -14.55
C PHE A 161 27.37 -14.11 -15.40
N LYS A 162 26.49 -14.38 -16.39
CA LYS A 162 25.91 -13.33 -17.24
C LYS A 162 25.04 -12.33 -16.47
N ALA A 163 24.29 -12.81 -15.51
CA ALA A 163 23.53 -11.92 -14.63
C ALA A 163 24.45 -10.97 -13.84
N LYS A 164 25.58 -11.46 -13.33
CA LYS A 164 26.59 -10.63 -12.65
C LYS A 164 27.25 -9.64 -13.60
N GLU A 165 27.63 -10.07 -14.81
CA GLU A 165 28.23 -9.22 -15.85
C GLU A 165 27.30 -8.02 -16.18
N LEU A 166 25.99 -8.28 -16.25
CA LEU A 166 24.97 -7.26 -16.46
C LEU A 166 24.59 -6.47 -15.20
N ASN A 167 25.38 -6.55 -14.12
CA ASN A 167 25.09 -5.89 -12.84
C ASN A 167 23.68 -6.20 -12.27
N LEU A 168 23.18 -7.40 -12.57
CA LEU A 168 21.92 -7.89 -12.05
C LEU A 168 22.13 -8.58 -10.70
N LYS A 169 21.33 -8.20 -9.69
CA LYS A 169 21.38 -8.80 -8.36
C LYS A 169 20.43 -9.99 -8.29
N CYS A 170 20.96 -11.20 -8.14
CA CYS A 170 20.16 -12.39 -7.87
C CYS A 170 19.81 -12.45 -6.36
N ILE A 171 18.51 -12.33 -6.04
CA ILE A 171 18.01 -12.32 -4.65
C ILE A 171 17.69 -13.73 -4.17
N LYS A 172 17.16 -14.58 -5.06
CA LYS A 172 16.79 -15.96 -4.75
C LYS A 172 17.17 -16.88 -5.88
N LYS A 173 17.78 -18.01 -5.53
CA LYS A 173 18.11 -19.08 -6.46
C LYS A 173 17.55 -20.37 -5.91
N ILE A 174 16.68 -21.04 -6.68
CA ILE A 174 16.23 -22.40 -6.39
C ILE A 174 16.52 -23.25 -7.62
N GLU A 175 17.20 -24.36 -7.43
CA GLU A 175 17.49 -25.32 -8.47
C GLU A 175 16.83 -26.64 -8.11
N THR A 176 16.00 -27.14 -9.00
CA THR A 176 15.32 -28.44 -8.83
C THR A 176 15.72 -29.33 -9.99
N LYS A 177 16.35 -30.46 -9.69
CA LYS A 177 16.77 -31.46 -10.67
C LYS A 177 15.72 -32.57 -10.73
N THR A 178 15.24 -32.86 -11.92
CA THR A 178 14.39 -34.00 -12.24
C THR A 178 15.17 -34.92 -13.18
N GLU A 179 14.79 -36.18 -13.33
CA GLU A 179 15.52 -37.17 -14.18
C GLU A 179 15.77 -36.68 -15.62
N VAL A 180 14.95 -35.83 -16.17
CA VAL A 180 14.99 -35.38 -17.58
C VAL A 180 15.44 -33.92 -17.73
N ASN A 181 15.17 -33.05 -16.75
CA ASN A 181 15.39 -31.60 -16.86
C ASN A 181 15.83 -31.00 -15.52
N ILE A 182 16.54 -29.86 -15.62
CA ILE A 182 16.83 -28.99 -14.47
C ILE A 182 15.97 -27.75 -14.59
N LYS A 183 15.28 -27.41 -13.51
CA LYS A 183 14.49 -26.17 -13.36
C LYS A 183 15.24 -25.23 -12.46
N LEU A 184 15.58 -24.06 -12.96
CA LEU A 184 16.21 -22.97 -12.23
C LEU A 184 15.19 -21.85 -12.04
N THR A 185 14.90 -21.49 -10.79
CA THR A 185 14.12 -20.32 -10.45
C THR A 185 15.07 -19.25 -9.93
N LEU A 186 15.10 -18.10 -10.59
CA LEU A 186 15.89 -16.94 -10.22
C LEU A 186 15.01 -15.74 -10.01
N ASN A 187 15.17 -15.05 -8.86
CA ASN A 187 14.61 -13.73 -8.66
C ASN A 187 15.74 -12.72 -8.87
N VAL A 188 15.61 -11.92 -9.91
CA VAL A 188 16.65 -11.02 -10.38
C VAL A 188 16.15 -9.57 -10.28
N PHE A 189 17.04 -8.71 -9.82
CA PHE A 189 16.77 -7.29 -9.62
C PHE A 189 17.83 -6.47 -10.38
N GLY A 190 17.37 -5.52 -11.20
CA GLY A 190 18.28 -4.68 -12.00
C GLY A 190 17.55 -3.62 -12.83
N SER A 191 18.31 -2.88 -13.65
CA SER A 191 17.70 -1.92 -14.57
C SER A 191 16.90 -2.66 -15.65
N LYS A 192 15.84 -2.02 -16.14
CA LYS A 192 15.01 -2.56 -17.24
C LYS A 192 15.85 -2.95 -18.45
N GLU A 193 16.81 -2.12 -18.81
CA GLU A 193 17.70 -2.33 -19.94
C GLU A 193 18.55 -3.59 -19.74
N ASN A 194 19.16 -3.76 -18.55
CA ASN A 194 19.99 -4.94 -18.23
C ASN A 194 19.15 -6.23 -18.17
N LEU A 195 17.90 -6.14 -17.71
CA LEU A 195 16.97 -7.26 -17.70
C LEU A 195 16.54 -7.66 -19.13
N GLU A 196 16.37 -6.71 -20.04
CA GLU A 196 16.11 -7.00 -21.46
C GLU A 196 17.31 -7.62 -22.15
N GLN A 197 18.51 -7.13 -21.87
CA GLN A 197 19.74 -7.77 -22.35
C GLN A 197 19.88 -9.22 -21.82
N PHE A 198 19.49 -9.43 -20.57
CA PHE A 198 19.47 -10.77 -19.98
C PHE A 198 18.42 -11.69 -20.63
N ASN A 199 17.23 -11.18 -20.96
CA ASN A 199 16.23 -11.91 -21.72
C ASN A 199 16.77 -12.32 -23.11
N THR A 200 17.38 -11.37 -23.82
CA THR A 200 17.97 -11.62 -25.13
C THR A 200 19.06 -12.70 -25.05
N PHE A 201 19.90 -12.66 -24.02
CA PHE A 201 20.90 -13.69 -23.77
C PHE A 201 20.26 -15.07 -23.55
N LEU A 202 19.17 -15.17 -22.74
CA LEU A 202 18.48 -16.44 -22.48
C LEU A 202 17.83 -17.02 -23.75
N ILE A 203 17.32 -16.16 -24.65
CA ILE A 203 16.75 -16.58 -25.95
C ILE A 203 17.81 -17.24 -26.84
N HIS A 204 19.02 -16.69 -26.87
CA HIS A 204 20.10 -17.17 -27.73
C HIS A 204 20.97 -18.28 -27.10
N LEU A 205 20.64 -18.75 -25.90
CA LEU A 205 21.39 -19.78 -25.22
C LEU A 205 20.88 -21.17 -25.63
N ASP A 206 21.59 -21.87 -26.54
CA ASP A 206 21.21 -23.16 -27.16
C ASP A 206 20.82 -24.27 -26.17
N ASN A 207 21.27 -24.19 -24.92
CA ASN A 207 21.00 -25.20 -23.89
C ASN A 207 19.74 -24.92 -23.07
N VAL A 208 19.09 -23.77 -23.24
CA VAL A 208 17.81 -23.42 -22.60
C VAL A 208 16.66 -23.93 -23.46
N LYS A 209 15.80 -24.76 -22.89
CA LYS A 209 14.63 -25.29 -23.62
C LYS A 209 13.45 -24.31 -23.62
N SER A 210 13.20 -23.71 -22.48
CA SER A 210 12.16 -22.73 -22.29
C SER A 210 12.49 -21.87 -21.06
N PHE A 211 12.06 -20.62 -21.08
CA PHE A 211 12.03 -19.80 -19.89
C PHE A 211 10.77 -18.94 -19.87
N GLU A 212 10.34 -18.59 -18.69
CA GLU A 212 9.24 -17.66 -18.43
C GLU A 212 9.76 -16.56 -17.52
N SER A 213 9.35 -15.31 -17.75
CA SER A 213 9.69 -14.18 -16.90
C SER A 213 8.43 -13.45 -16.47
N PHE A 214 8.30 -13.19 -15.18
CA PHE A 214 7.18 -12.46 -14.57
C PHE A 214 7.73 -11.24 -13.80
N ILE A 215 6.99 -10.13 -13.86
CA ILE A 215 7.28 -8.89 -13.14
C ILE A 215 6.66 -8.95 -11.75
#